data_72683b357259824406cffdf52375d843
#
_entry.id   72683b357259824406cffdf52375d843
#
_cell.length_a   1.000
_cell.length_b   1.000
_cell.length_c   1.000
_cell.angle_alpha   90.00
_cell.angle_beta   90.00
_cell.angle_gamma   90.00
#
_symmetry.space_group_name_H-M   'P 1'
#
loop_
_entity.id
_entity.type
_entity.pdbx_description
1 polymer ?
#
loop_
_entity_poly.entity_id
_entity_poly.type
_entity_poly.pdbx_seq_one_letter_code
_entity_poly.pdbx_strand_id
1 'polypeptide(L)'
;MEALHTQNTGNNARNFTITREINAPKLLVYKAFTEPERMVHWWGPKGLKLNITRMEVYSGGTFLYNMVTPDGHAMWGKFVYKEVSAPDKIVFINSFCDEHGNITRHPMSNLWPLEVINTLTLTEVNNKTILTLSGGSVNATKEEEDTFFGMTDQMQQGFKGTFDQLDEFIGGIEFTTNDGVGDVKEMILTRLLDAPVALIWKLWTEQEHLAKWWAPKGFTNPVCEWIPQKGNLLSIHMKGPDGSVYPMDGEFVAIEKEKKLVFITGALDDEGKRLFEVNNIITFEGYGNKTVMTLHVAVSKIREDAKHYLAGQKAGWSQSFDKLTNLSNSLL
;
A
#
# COMPACT_ATOMS: atom_id res chain seq x y z
N MET A 1 21.60 -35.89 -50.97
CA MET A 1 21.83 -35.12 -49.72
C MET A 1 21.05 -33.82 -49.85
N GLU A 2 19.78 -33.84 -49.40
CA GLU A 2 18.89 -32.67 -49.40
C GLU A 2 19.08 -31.92 -48.09
N ALA A 3 19.40 -30.64 -48.22
CA ALA A 3 19.55 -29.74 -47.08
C ALA A 3 18.15 -29.34 -46.57
N LEU A 4 17.81 -29.74 -45.35
CA LEU A 4 16.64 -29.29 -44.61
C LEU A 4 16.78 -27.81 -44.33
N HIS A 5 16.00 -26.99 -45.04
CA HIS A 5 15.75 -25.58 -44.70
C HIS A 5 14.83 -25.55 -43.50
N THR A 6 15.40 -25.33 -42.31
CA THR A 6 14.65 -24.94 -41.14
C THR A 6 14.18 -23.49 -41.33
N GLN A 7 12.93 -23.31 -41.69
CA GLN A 7 12.29 -21.98 -41.63
C GLN A 7 12.16 -21.58 -40.16
N ASN A 8 13.01 -20.65 -39.77
CA ASN A 8 12.93 -19.95 -38.53
C ASN A 8 11.79 -18.92 -38.67
N THR A 9 10.55 -19.31 -38.36
CA THR A 9 9.42 -18.37 -38.23
C THR A 9 9.56 -17.62 -36.90
N GLY A 10 10.48 -16.67 -36.87
CA GLY A 10 10.58 -15.69 -35.83
C GLY A 10 9.36 -14.75 -35.88
N ASN A 11 8.31 -15.10 -35.18
CA ASN A 11 7.19 -14.20 -34.91
C ASN A 11 7.72 -13.16 -33.95
N ASN A 12 8.30 -12.05 -34.44
CA ASN A 12 8.59 -10.83 -33.67
C ASN A 12 7.25 -10.16 -33.34
N ALA A 13 6.48 -10.78 -32.43
CA ALA A 13 5.30 -10.14 -31.89
C ALA A 13 5.74 -8.83 -31.25
N ARG A 14 5.22 -7.70 -31.76
CA ARG A 14 5.38 -6.39 -31.12
C ARG A 14 4.83 -6.50 -29.70
N ASN A 15 5.62 -6.11 -28.73
CA ASN A 15 5.18 -6.04 -27.32
C ASN A 15 5.44 -4.65 -26.77
N PHE A 16 4.46 -4.09 -26.09
CA PHE A 16 4.66 -2.98 -25.17
C PHE A 16 5.45 -3.49 -23.97
N THR A 17 6.45 -2.76 -23.51
CA THR A 17 7.21 -3.14 -22.32
C THR A 17 7.58 -1.90 -21.51
N ILE A 18 7.37 -1.98 -20.19
CA ILE A 18 7.85 -0.99 -19.25
C ILE A 18 8.55 -1.70 -18.09
N THR A 19 9.68 -1.13 -17.64
CA THR A 19 10.46 -1.66 -16.51
C THR A 19 10.61 -0.58 -15.46
N ARG A 20 10.50 -0.99 -14.19
CA ARG A 20 10.69 -0.13 -13.02
C ARG A 20 11.57 -0.81 -11.98
N GLU A 21 12.54 -0.11 -11.43
CA GLU A 21 13.22 -0.52 -10.20
C GLU A 21 12.42 -0.02 -9.01
N ILE A 22 11.99 -0.94 -8.13
CA ILE A 22 11.28 -0.67 -6.89
C ILE A 22 12.21 -0.94 -5.71
N ASN A 23 12.38 0.01 -4.80
CA ASN A 23 13.26 -0.14 -3.64
C ASN A 23 12.61 -0.99 -2.52
N ALA A 24 12.23 -2.22 -2.87
CA ALA A 24 11.60 -3.16 -1.95
C ALA A 24 11.88 -4.61 -2.35
N PRO A 25 11.81 -5.56 -1.39
CA PRO A 25 11.88 -6.99 -1.68
C PRO A 25 10.74 -7.44 -2.59
N LYS A 26 11.04 -8.40 -3.45
CA LYS A 26 10.12 -8.95 -4.47
C LYS A 26 8.78 -9.40 -3.90
N LEU A 27 8.80 -10.09 -2.77
CA LEU A 27 7.57 -10.58 -2.14
C LEU A 27 6.64 -9.43 -1.72
N LEU A 28 7.19 -8.30 -1.27
CA LEU A 28 6.38 -7.12 -0.93
C LEU A 28 5.74 -6.51 -2.17
N VAL A 29 6.50 -6.38 -3.26
CA VAL A 29 5.96 -5.91 -4.55
C VAL A 29 4.90 -6.86 -5.07
N TYR A 30 5.13 -8.18 -5.00
CA TYR A 30 4.14 -9.20 -5.39
C TYR A 30 2.84 -9.06 -4.58
N LYS A 31 2.91 -8.88 -3.27
CA LYS A 31 1.74 -8.67 -2.42
C LYS A 31 0.98 -7.39 -2.78
N ALA A 32 1.68 -6.33 -3.19
CA ALA A 32 1.02 -5.10 -3.66
C ALA A 32 0.13 -5.34 -4.88
N PHE A 33 0.48 -6.32 -5.74
CA PHE A 33 -0.31 -6.73 -6.91
C PHE A 33 -1.37 -7.79 -6.62
N THR A 34 -1.34 -8.45 -5.48
CA THR A 34 -2.15 -9.66 -5.24
C THR A 34 -3.07 -9.57 -4.02
N GLU A 35 -2.87 -8.58 -3.15
CA GLU A 35 -3.69 -8.33 -1.97
C GLU A 35 -4.59 -7.09 -2.23
N PRO A 36 -5.93 -7.24 -2.22
CA PRO A 36 -6.85 -6.16 -2.57
C PRO A 36 -6.71 -4.94 -1.66
N GLU A 37 -6.49 -5.13 -0.36
CA GLU A 37 -6.25 -4.08 0.63
C GLU A 37 -4.98 -3.26 0.36
N ARG A 38 -4.05 -3.80 -0.42
CA ARG A 38 -2.85 -3.08 -0.86
C ARG A 38 -3.08 -2.41 -2.22
N MET A 39 -3.72 -3.12 -3.14
CA MET A 39 -3.89 -2.67 -4.53
C MET A 39 -4.75 -1.42 -4.67
N VAL A 40 -5.74 -1.24 -3.80
CA VAL A 40 -6.63 -0.06 -3.79
C VAL A 40 -5.90 1.27 -3.60
N HIS A 41 -4.67 1.25 -3.09
CA HIS A 41 -3.92 2.45 -2.77
C HIS A 41 -3.05 2.99 -3.91
N TRP A 42 -2.77 2.19 -4.93
CA TRP A 42 -1.80 2.61 -5.95
C TRP A 42 -2.19 2.25 -7.39
N TRP A 43 -3.06 1.25 -7.61
CA TRP A 43 -3.40 0.80 -8.95
C TRP A 43 -4.34 1.78 -9.66
N GLY A 44 -3.89 2.27 -10.82
CA GLY A 44 -4.65 3.15 -11.71
C GLY A 44 -4.08 4.56 -11.84
N PRO A 45 -4.68 5.38 -12.70
CA PRO A 45 -4.28 6.77 -12.89
C PRO A 45 -4.47 7.60 -11.62
N LYS A 46 -3.56 8.53 -11.35
CA LYS A 46 -3.63 9.45 -10.20
C LYS A 46 -4.93 10.25 -10.22
N GLY A 47 -5.59 10.30 -9.07
CA GLY A 47 -6.85 11.02 -8.89
C GLY A 47 -8.11 10.19 -9.16
N LEU A 48 -7.99 8.94 -9.63
CA LEU A 48 -9.10 8.00 -9.71
C LEU A 48 -9.15 7.12 -8.47
N LYS A 49 -10.38 6.80 -8.03
CA LYS A 49 -10.60 5.86 -6.93
C LYS A 49 -10.82 4.46 -7.46
N LEU A 50 -9.99 3.50 -7.03
CA LEU A 50 -10.18 2.08 -7.33
C LEU A 50 -11.17 1.46 -6.34
N ASN A 51 -12.23 0.83 -6.86
CA ASN A 51 -13.11 -0.03 -6.08
C ASN A 51 -13.00 -1.46 -6.60
N ILE A 52 -12.75 -2.41 -5.71
CA ILE A 52 -12.58 -3.83 -6.03
C ILE A 52 -13.87 -4.57 -5.71
N THR A 53 -14.52 -5.15 -6.73
CA THR A 53 -15.71 -5.98 -6.56
C THR A 53 -15.32 -7.41 -6.23
N ARG A 54 -14.27 -7.95 -6.91
CA ARG A 54 -13.77 -9.31 -6.72
C ARG A 54 -12.31 -9.36 -7.12
N MET A 55 -11.49 -10.07 -6.36
CA MET A 55 -10.08 -10.30 -6.69
C MET A 55 -9.67 -11.73 -6.27
N GLU A 56 -9.49 -12.58 -7.26
CA GLU A 56 -9.18 -14.01 -7.10
C GLU A 56 -7.87 -14.30 -7.85
N VAL A 57 -6.74 -14.23 -7.14
CA VAL A 57 -5.40 -14.28 -7.73
C VAL A 57 -4.89 -15.72 -7.82
N TYR A 58 -5.42 -16.46 -8.78
CA TYR A 58 -4.96 -17.80 -9.18
C TYR A 58 -5.23 -18.02 -10.67
N SER A 59 -4.59 -18.99 -11.29
CA SER A 59 -4.80 -19.32 -12.72
C SER A 59 -6.27 -19.66 -12.99
N GLY A 60 -6.95 -18.87 -13.81
CA GLY A 60 -8.39 -18.94 -14.08
C GLY A 60 -9.23 -17.99 -13.22
N GLY A 61 -8.68 -17.42 -12.15
CA GLY A 61 -9.37 -16.45 -11.31
C GLY A 61 -9.60 -15.10 -11.99
N THR A 62 -10.39 -14.24 -11.37
CA THR A 62 -10.82 -12.96 -11.94
C THR A 62 -10.59 -11.82 -10.96
N PHE A 63 -10.12 -10.69 -11.48
CA PHE A 63 -10.12 -9.40 -10.80
C PHE A 63 -11.12 -8.48 -11.52
N LEU A 64 -12.22 -8.13 -10.84
CA LEU A 64 -13.26 -7.20 -11.32
C LEU A 64 -13.23 -5.94 -10.48
N TYR A 65 -13.10 -4.80 -11.12
CA TYR A 65 -12.96 -3.52 -10.47
C TYR A 65 -13.57 -2.39 -11.29
N ASN A 66 -13.80 -1.25 -10.65
CA ASN A 66 -14.00 0.01 -11.36
C ASN A 66 -13.07 1.10 -10.84
N MET A 67 -12.79 2.06 -11.69
CA MET A 67 -12.09 3.29 -11.35
C MET A 67 -13.06 4.45 -11.49
N VAL A 68 -13.24 5.21 -10.42
CA VAL A 68 -14.19 6.33 -10.36
C VAL A 68 -13.42 7.65 -10.42
N THR A 69 -13.81 8.50 -11.37
CA THR A 69 -13.31 9.87 -11.50
C THR A 69 -13.90 10.78 -10.43
N PRO A 70 -13.30 11.96 -10.12
CA PRO A 70 -13.83 12.89 -9.13
C PRO A 70 -15.26 13.40 -9.40
N ASP A 71 -15.71 13.40 -10.67
CA ASP A 71 -17.07 13.75 -11.11
C ASP A 71 -18.03 12.56 -11.09
N GLY A 72 -17.58 11.38 -10.62
CA GLY A 72 -18.43 10.22 -10.36
C GLY A 72 -18.58 9.23 -11.53
N HIS A 73 -17.89 9.44 -12.68
CA HIS A 73 -17.91 8.46 -13.76
C HIS A 73 -17.12 7.21 -13.40
N ALA A 74 -17.72 6.05 -13.58
CA ALA A 74 -17.11 4.76 -13.32
C ALA A 74 -16.66 4.07 -14.62
N MET A 75 -15.39 3.68 -14.70
CA MET A 75 -14.85 2.84 -15.76
C MET A 75 -14.58 1.44 -15.19
N TRP A 76 -15.24 0.43 -15.77
CA TRP A 76 -15.08 -0.94 -15.34
C TRP A 76 -13.97 -1.66 -16.10
N GLY A 77 -13.20 -2.43 -15.37
CA GLY A 77 -12.12 -3.26 -15.89
C GLY A 77 -12.11 -4.65 -15.27
N LYS A 78 -11.57 -5.58 -16.02
CA LYS A 78 -11.50 -6.97 -15.62
C LYS A 78 -10.16 -7.57 -15.99
N PHE A 79 -9.55 -8.34 -15.07
CA PHE A 79 -8.48 -9.27 -15.40
C PHE A 79 -9.01 -10.70 -15.36
N VAL A 80 -8.46 -11.54 -16.23
CA VAL A 80 -8.54 -13.00 -16.14
C VAL A 80 -7.11 -13.52 -16.02
N TYR A 81 -6.76 -14.05 -14.86
CA TYR A 81 -5.41 -14.58 -14.62
C TYR A 81 -5.18 -15.86 -15.42
N LYS A 82 -4.11 -15.90 -16.19
CA LYS A 82 -3.71 -17.07 -17.00
C LYS A 82 -2.64 -17.90 -16.31
N GLU A 83 -1.71 -17.23 -15.62
CA GLU A 83 -0.64 -17.85 -14.86
C GLU A 83 -0.36 -17.00 -13.61
N VAL A 84 -0.21 -17.66 -12.48
CA VAL A 84 0.22 -17.03 -11.23
C VAL A 84 1.31 -17.89 -10.63
N SER A 85 2.55 -17.43 -10.73
CA SER A 85 3.76 -18.08 -10.23
C SER A 85 4.40 -17.18 -9.18
N ALA A 86 3.94 -17.34 -7.93
CA ALA A 86 4.37 -16.51 -6.81
C ALA A 86 5.83 -16.76 -6.43
N PRO A 87 6.61 -15.73 -6.11
CA PRO A 87 6.35 -14.31 -6.25
C PRO A 87 6.93 -13.70 -7.53
N ASP A 88 7.14 -14.49 -8.59
CA ASP A 88 8.00 -14.15 -9.72
C ASP A 88 7.21 -13.61 -10.92
N LYS A 89 5.98 -14.11 -11.14
CA LYS A 89 5.27 -13.87 -12.40
C LYS A 89 3.76 -13.90 -12.24
N ILE A 90 3.09 -12.98 -12.93
CA ILE A 90 1.63 -12.98 -13.12
C ILE A 90 1.35 -12.73 -14.62
N VAL A 91 0.58 -13.60 -15.26
CA VAL A 91 0.06 -13.40 -16.61
C VAL A 91 -1.45 -13.23 -16.53
N PHE A 92 -1.95 -12.16 -17.12
CA PHE A 92 -3.38 -11.88 -17.12
C PHE A 92 -3.82 -11.24 -18.43
N ILE A 93 -5.08 -11.49 -18.80
CA ILE A 93 -5.75 -10.74 -19.86
C ILE A 93 -6.58 -9.66 -19.19
N ASN A 94 -6.39 -8.40 -19.58
CA ASN A 94 -7.26 -7.32 -19.17
C ASN A 94 -8.19 -6.88 -20.29
N SER A 95 -9.40 -6.44 -19.90
CA SER A 95 -10.47 -5.98 -20.79
C SER A 95 -11.24 -4.85 -20.12
N PHE A 96 -11.81 -3.95 -20.90
CA PHE A 96 -12.92 -3.14 -20.44
C PHE A 96 -14.17 -4.02 -20.32
N CYS A 97 -15.03 -3.73 -19.36
CA CYS A 97 -16.24 -4.52 -19.14
C CYS A 97 -17.36 -3.65 -18.58
N ASP A 98 -18.54 -4.25 -18.41
CA ASP A 98 -19.64 -3.68 -17.63
C ASP A 98 -19.53 -4.09 -16.13
N GLU A 99 -20.45 -3.65 -15.32
CA GLU A 99 -20.52 -3.97 -13.88
C GLU A 99 -20.71 -5.47 -13.56
N HIS A 100 -21.18 -6.24 -14.54
CA HIS A 100 -21.33 -7.69 -14.44
C HIS A 100 -20.11 -8.46 -14.93
N GLY A 101 -19.09 -7.74 -15.48
CA GLY A 101 -17.87 -8.34 -16.03
C GLY A 101 -18.00 -8.85 -17.47
N ASN A 102 -19.07 -8.48 -18.21
CA ASN A 102 -19.16 -8.74 -19.64
C ASN A 102 -18.23 -7.79 -20.39
N ILE A 103 -17.41 -8.34 -21.30
CA ILE A 103 -16.41 -7.55 -22.06
C ILE A 103 -17.12 -6.52 -22.94
N THR A 104 -16.66 -5.27 -22.88
CA THR A 104 -17.15 -4.14 -23.68
C THR A 104 -16.03 -3.49 -24.47
N ARG A 105 -16.38 -2.66 -25.45
CA ARG A 105 -15.41 -1.80 -26.12
C ARG A 105 -14.90 -0.69 -25.17
N HIS A 106 -13.70 -0.23 -25.46
CA HIS A 106 -13.14 0.95 -24.77
C HIS A 106 -14.08 2.16 -24.94
N PRO A 107 -14.42 2.90 -23.86
CA PRO A 107 -15.42 3.96 -23.91
C PRO A 107 -15.11 5.10 -24.89
N MET A 108 -13.83 5.32 -25.22
CA MET A 108 -13.39 6.41 -26.12
C MET A 108 -12.77 5.91 -27.44
N SER A 109 -12.71 4.59 -27.69
CA SER A 109 -12.09 4.05 -28.90
C SER A 109 -12.66 2.68 -29.30
N ASN A 110 -13.37 2.62 -30.40
CA ASN A 110 -13.87 1.35 -30.96
C ASN A 110 -12.76 0.47 -31.57
N LEU A 111 -11.58 1.05 -31.81
CA LEU A 111 -10.41 0.36 -32.37
C LEU A 111 -9.40 -0.10 -31.30
N TRP A 112 -9.73 0.10 -30.02
CA TRP A 112 -8.94 -0.50 -28.95
C TRP A 112 -9.23 -2.00 -28.87
N PRO A 113 -8.19 -2.89 -28.77
CA PRO A 113 -8.41 -4.31 -28.65
C PRO A 113 -9.34 -4.66 -27.48
N LEU A 114 -10.22 -5.64 -27.68
CA LEU A 114 -11.12 -6.12 -26.61
C LEU A 114 -10.33 -6.75 -25.46
N GLU A 115 -9.22 -7.40 -25.78
CA GLU A 115 -8.40 -8.15 -24.83
C GLU A 115 -6.92 -7.82 -25.04
N VAL A 116 -6.22 -7.56 -23.94
CA VAL A 116 -4.78 -7.32 -23.92
C VAL A 116 -4.16 -8.29 -22.92
N ILE A 117 -3.24 -9.15 -23.39
CA ILE A 117 -2.45 -9.99 -22.51
C ILE A 117 -1.32 -9.18 -21.90
N ASN A 118 -1.13 -9.35 -20.59
CA ASN A 118 -0.05 -8.71 -19.86
C ASN A 118 0.75 -9.79 -19.10
N THR A 119 2.05 -9.62 -19.10
CA THR A 119 2.98 -10.42 -18.30
C THR A 119 3.72 -9.49 -17.37
N LEU A 120 3.47 -9.64 -16.09
CA LEU A 120 4.24 -9.02 -15.01
C LEU A 120 5.32 -10.01 -14.56
N THR A 121 6.57 -9.57 -14.54
CA THR A 121 7.69 -10.32 -13.95
C THR A 121 8.38 -9.48 -12.90
N LEU A 122 8.79 -10.14 -11.80
CA LEU A 122 9.48 -9.53 -10.68
C LEU A 122 10.81 -10.26 -10.45
N THR A 123 11.91 -9.55 -10.56
CA THR A 123 13.26 -10.09 -10.31
C THR A 123 13.91 -9.32 -9.18
N GLU A 124 14.41 -10.02 -8.17
CA GLU A 124 15.09 -9.36 -7.04
C GLU A 124 16.58 -9.23 -7.29
N VAL A 125 17.13 -8.04 -7.14
CA VAL A 125 18.55 -7.72 -7.24
C VAL A 125 18.91 -6.78 -6.10
N ASN A 126 19.82 -7.19 -5.20
CA ASN A 126 20.29 -6.36 -4.08
C ASN A 126 19.16 -5.78 -3.21
N ASN A 127 18.19 -6.61 -2.81
CA ASN A 127 17.00 -6.22 -2.05
C ASN A 127 16.09 -5.17 -2.73
N LYS A 128 16.26 -4.97 -4.02
CA LYS A 128 15.37 -4.19 -4.86
C LYS A 128 14.68 -5.11 -5.87
N THR A 129 13.53 -4.72 -6.33
CA THR A 129 12.77 -5.47 -7.32
C THR A 129 12.82 -4.76 -8.67
N ILE A 130 13.24 -5.48 -9.69
CA ILE A 130 13.04 -5.08 -11.08
C ILE A 130 11.68 -5.63 -11.50
N LEU A 131 10.72 -4.73 -11.64
CA LEU A 131 9.39 -4.99 -12.16
C LEU A 131 9.42 -4.78 -13.66
N THR A 132 8.97 -5.77 -14.43
CA THR A 132 8.76 -5.63 -15.88
C THR A 132 7.33 -6.02 -16.22
N LEU A 133 6.60 -5.11 -16.84
CA LEU A 133 5.28 -5.34 -17.40
C LEU A 133 5.40 -5.30 -18.92
N SER A 134 5.05 -6.40 -19.59
CA SER A 134 4.95 -6.46 -21.04
C SER A 134 3.53 -6.84 -21.45
N GLY A 135 3.06 -6.33 -22.58
CA GLY A 135 1.71 -6.57 -23.05
C GLY A 135 1.57 -6.51 -24.55
N GLY A 136 0.49 -7.13 -25.03
CA GLY A 136 0.11 -7.13 -26.45
C GLY A 136 -1.36 -7.45 -26.62
N SER A 137 -1.91 -7.10 -27.80
CA SER A 137 -3.29 -7.39 -28.14
C SER A 137 -3.53 -8.89 -28.35
N VAL A 138 -4.72 -9.39 -28.03
CA VAL A 138 -5.13 -10.78 -28.21
C VAL A 138 -6.30 -10.83 -29.18
N ASN A 139 -6.22 -11.70 -30.20
CA ASN A 139 -7.27 -11.87 -31.21
C ASN A 139 -7.72 -10.57 -31.87
N ALA A 140 -6.82 -9.60 -32.00
CA ALA A 140 -7.10 -8.29 -32.54
C ALA A 140 -7.01 -8.25 -34.07
N THR A 141 -7.78 -7.38 -34.69
CA THR A 141 -7.60 -7.03 -36.11
C THR A 141 -6.30 -6.22 -36.28
N LYS A 142 -5.82 -6.12 -37.49
CA LYS A 142 -4.62 -5.32 -37.80
C LYS A 142 -4.80 -3.85 -37.39
N GLU A 143 -5.98 -3.30 -37.55
CA GLU A 143 -6.30 -1.92 -37.18
C GLU A 143 -6.30 -1.72 -35.66
N GLU A 144 -6.80 -2.71 -34.90
CA GLU A 144 -6.75 -2.73 -33.44
C GLU A 144 -5.31 -2.84 -32.93
N GLU A 145 -4.47 -3.71 -33.56
CA GLU A 145 -3.05 -3.79 -33.25
C GLU A 145 -2.33 -2.47 -33.48
N ASP A 146 -2.53 -1.86 -34.65
CA ASP A 146 -1.89 -0.60 -35.01
C ASP A 146 -2.35 0.55 -34.06
N THR A 147 -3.61 0.54 -33.63
CA THR A 147 -4.12 1.45 -32.61
C THR A 147 -3.43 1.22 -31.26
N PHE A 148 -3.33 -0.03 -30.81
CA PHE A 148 -2.67 -0.38 -29.53
C PHE A 148 -1.21 0.07 -29.51
N PHE A 149 -0.44 -0.29 -30.53
CA PHE A 149 0.98 0.06 -30.60
C PHE A 149 1.22 1.54 -30.92
N GLY A 150 0.27 2.20 -31.59
CA GLY A 150 0.29 3.65 -31.81
C GLY A 150 0.13 4.46 -30.51
N MET A 151 -0.41 3.87 -29.46
CA MET A 151 -0.57 4.50 -28.15
C MET A 151 0.52 4.14 -27.13
N THR A 152 1.64 3.55 -27.56
CA THR A 152 2.73 3.11 -26.67
C THR A 152 3.23 4.21 -25.74
N ASP A 153 3.45 5.42 -26.26
CA ASP A 153 3.95 6.54 -25.45
C ASP A 153 2.95 6.96 -24.36
N GLN A 154 1.66 7.00 -24.68
CA GLN A 154 0.60 7.31 -23.71
C GLN A 154 0.49 6.22 -22.64
N MET A 155 0.58 4.94 -23.04
CA MET A 155 0.60 3.83 -22.09
C MET A 155 1.82 3.89 -21.16
N GLN A 156 3.01 4.21 -21.70
CA GLN A 156 4.22 4.39 -20.88
C GLN A 156 4.05 5.50 -19.85
N GLN A 157 3.46 6.64 -20.24
CA GLN A 157 3.20 7.74 -19.31
C GLN A 157 2.17 7.34 -18.24
N GLY A 158 1.10 6.65 -18.62
CA GLY A 158 0.07 6.17 -17.70
C GLY A 158 0.64 5.18 -16.67
N PHE A 159 1.38 4.18 -17.13
CA PHE A 159 2.03 3.21 -16.23
C PHE A 159 3.14 3.83 -15.40
N LYS A 160 3.89 4.81 -15.94
CA LYS A 160 4.86 5.55 -15.14
C LYS A 160 4.17 6.19 -13.92
N GLY A 161 3.05 6.91 -14.12
CA GLY A 161 2.29 7.50 -13.03
C GLY A 161 1.73 6.47 -12.04
N THR A 162 1.24 5.33 -12.53
CA THR A 162 0.77 4.22 -11.69
C THR A 162 1.91 3.62 -10.87
N PHE A 163 3.10 3.42 -11.45
CA PHE A 163 4.25 2.88 -10.72
C PHE A 163 4.91 3.92 -9.80
N ASP A 164 4.79 5.21 -10.07
CA ASP A 164 5.17 6.26 -9.11
C ASP A 164 4.29 6.14 -7.84
N GLN A 165 2.98 5.87 -7.98
CA GLN A 165 2.10 5.60 -6.83
C GLN A 165 2.45 4.28 -6.10
N LEU A 166 2.89 3.25 -6.83
CA LEU A 166 3.40 2.01 -6.21
C LEU A 166 4.66 2.27 -5.38
N ASP A 167 5.62 3.05 -5.91
CA ASP A 167 6.82 3.46 -5.16
C ASP A 167 6.43 4.25 -3.91
N GLU A 168 5.52 5.20 -4.06
CA GLU A 168 4.97 5.98 -2.96
C GLU A 168 4.32 5.07 -1.90
N PHE A 169 3.48 4.12 -2.33
CA PHE A 169 2.83 3.15 -1.45
C PHE A 169 3.84 2.30 -0.69
N ILE A 170 4.79 1.71 -1.40
CA ILE A 170 5.81 0.82 -0.81
C ILE A 170 6.80 1.63 0.06
N GLY A 171 7.15 2.86 -0.34
CA GLY A 171 8.03 3.75 0.41
C GLY A 171 7.44 4.28 1.71
N GLY A 172 6.16 3.99 1.97
CA GLY A 172 5.49 4.36 3.21
C GLY A 172 4.88 5.75 3.19
N ILE A 173 4.42 6.19 2.02
CA ILE A 173 3.59 7.40 1.97
C ILE A 173 2.23 7.08 2.56
N GLU A 174 1.82 7.97 3.42
CA GLU A 174 0.63 7.91 4.25
C GLU A 174 -0.66 7.78 3.43
N PHE A 175 -1.44 6.74 3.71
CA PHE A 175 -2.80 6.60 3.19
C PHE A 175 -3.81 7.00 4.25
N THR A 176 -4.57 8.05 3.95
CA THR A 176 -5.79 8.36 4.66
C THR A 176 -6.95 7.85 3.83
N THR A 177 -7.61 6.79 4.27
CA THR A 177 -8.95 6.49 3.80
C THR A 177 -9.91 7.42 4.53
N ASN A 178 -10.23 8.55 3.90
CA ASN A 178 -11.31 9.44 4.32
C ASN A 178 -12.60 9.06 3.59
N ASP A 179 -13.04 7.82 3.68
CA ASP A 179 -14.29 7.37 3.10
C ASP A 179 -15.26 6.94 4.20
N GLY A 180 -15.42 7.82 5.18
CA GLY A 180 -16.43 7.64 6.18
C GLY A 180 -17.82 8.04 5.66
N VAL A 181 -18.66 7.05 5.44
CA VAL A 181 -20.08 7.23 5.69
C VAL A 181 -20.22 7.24 7.21
N GLY A 182 -20.31 8.43 7.81
CA GLY A 182 -20.35 8.63 9.27
C GLY A 182 -19.06 9.20 9.86
N ASP A 183 -19.13 9.67 11.10
CA ASP A 183 -18.07 10.38 11.84
C ASP A 183 -16.82 9.52 12.22
N VAL A 184 -16.64 8.32 11.71
CA VAL A 184 -15.48 7.46 12.02
C VAL A 184 -14.32 7.84 11.12
N LYS A 185 -13.27 8.41 11.71
CA LYS A 185 -12.03 8.73 11.01
C LYS A 185 -11.04 7.61 11.23
N GLU A 186 -10.58 7.03 10.12
CA GLU A 186 -9.54 6.01 10.11
C GLU A 186 -8.29 6.54 9.41
N MET A 187 -7.14 6.06 9.83
CA MET A 187 -5.85 6.36 9.23
C MET A 187 -5.01 5.09 9.18
N ILE A 188 -4.41 4.83 8.03
CA ILE A 188 -3.44 3.75 7.85
C ILE A 188 -2.10 4.37 7.45
N LEU A 189 -1.04 4.00 8.17
CA LEU A 189 0.34 4.38 7.88
C LEU A 189 1.18 3.13 7.72
N THR A 190 1.85 2.96 6.59
CA THR A 190 2.76 1.85 6.34
C THR A 190 4.18 2.38 6.15
N ARG A 191 5.18 1.71 6.75
CA ARG A 191 6.61 2.00 6.59
C ARG A 191 7.38 0.72 6.26
N LEU A 192 8.22 0.81 5.25
CA LEU A 192 9.29 -0.16 5.04
C LEU A 192 10.52 0.31 5.83
N LEU A 193 10.94 -0.49 6.80
CA LEU A 193 12.08 -0.22 7.67
C LEU A 193 13.24 -1.15 7.28
N ASP A 194 14.44 -0.59 7.09
CA ASP A 194 15.65 -1.37 6.75
C ASP A 194 16.24 -2.07 7.98
N ALA A 195 15.39 -2.74 8.75
CA ALA A 195 15.75 -3.42 9.97
C ALA A 195 14.90 -4.70 10.15
N PRO A 196 15.42 -5.78 10.76
CA PRO A 196 14.67 -7.01 11.00
C PRO A 196 13.54 -6.79 12.00
N VAL A 197 12.46 -7.59 11.88
CA VAL A 197 11.26 -7.51 12.74
C VAL A 197 11.62 -7.52 14.22
N ALA A 198 12.55 -8.37 14.64
CA ALA A 198 12.98 -8.47 16.03
C ALA A 198 13.49 -7.13 16.59
N LEU A 199 14.25 -6.35 15.79
CA LEU A 199 14.70 -5.02 16.20
C LEU A 199 13.53 -4.04 16.27
N ILE A 200 12.70 -3.99 15.24
CA ILE A 200 11.53 -3.07 15.22
C ILE A 200 10.57 -3.41 16.37
N TRP A 201 10.31 -4.69 16.61
CA TRP A 201 9.52 -5.15 17.76
C TRP A 201 10.10 -4.66 19.09
N LYS A 202 11.44 -4.80 19.27
CA LYS A 202 12.14 -4.29 20.45
C LYS A 202 11.93 -2.79 20.64
N LEU A 203 12.03 -2.00 19.56
CA LEU A 203 11.82 -0.54 19.59
C LEU A 203 10.39 -0.15 19.98
N TRP A 204 9.41 -1.00 19.72
CA TRP A 204 8.02 -0.82 20.10
C TRP A 204 7.68 -1.34 21.51
N THR A 205 8.40 -2.30 22.03
CA THR A 205 8.02 -2.99 23.26
C THR A 205 8.88 -2.66 24.47
N GLU A 206 10.07 -2.15 24.24
CA GLU A 206 10.94 -1.69 25.36
C GLU A 206 10.75 -0.18 25.56
N GLN A 207 10.32 0.19 26.76
CA GLN A 207 10.00 1.57 27.16
C GLN A 207 11.12 2.57 26.88
N GLU A 208 12.38 2.17 27.16
CA GLU A 208 13.57 3.02 26.94
C GLU A 208 13.79 3.35 25.46
N HIS A 209 13.43 2.43 24.58
CA HIS A 209 13.49 2.64 23.14
C HIS A 209 12.29 3.44 22.65
N LEU A 210 11.09 3.08 23.06
CA LEU A 210 9.85 3.79 22.68
C LEU A 210 9.95 5.28 23.00
N ALA A 211 10.41 5.64 24.20
CA ALA A 211 10.53 7.01 24.63
C ALA A 211 11.42 7.90 23.72
N LYS A 212 12.33 7.30 22.94
CA LYS A 212 13.24 8.02 22.03
C LYS A 212 12.58 8.46 20.73
N TRP A 213 11.59 7.69 20.24
CA TRP A 213 10.98 7.96 18.93
C TRP A 213 9.48 8.29 19.01
N TRP A 214 8.77 7.91 20.06
CA TRP A 214 7.38 8.29 20.24
C TRP A 214 7.27 9.84 20.31
N ALA A 215 6.21 10.39 19.75
CA ALA A 215 5.95 11.82 19.60
C ALA A 215 6.66 12.53 18.44
N PRO A 216 6.07 13.64 17.95
CA PRO A 216 6.59 14.41 16.82
C PRO A 216 8.02 14.93 17.01
N LYS A 217 8.62 15.42 15.93
CA LYS A 217 9.95 16.04 15.97
C LYS A 217 9.97 17.27 16.90
N GLY A 218 10.98 17.35 17.76
CA GLY A 218 11.12 18.42 18.76
C GLY A 218 10.40 18.14 20.09
N PHE A 219 9.56 17.10 20.16
CA PHE A 219 8.93 16.68 21.40
C PHE A 219 9.78 15.64 22.16
N THR A 220 9.59 15.61 23.47
CA THR A 220 10.15 14.61 24.40
C THR A 220 9.05 13.89 25.15
N ASN A 221 9.37 12.76 25.78
CA ASN A 221 8.42 11.97 26.57
C ASN A 221 8.90 11.87 28.04
N PRO A 222 8.65 12.91 28.87
CA PRO A 222 9.08 12.91 30.27
C PRO A 222 8.40 11.83 31.13
N VAL A 223 7.22 11.38 30.72
CA VAL A 223 6.56 10.21 31.27
C VAL A 223 6.34 9.22 30.14
N CYS A 224 6.72 7.99 30.33
CA CYS A 224 6.53 6.91 29.37
C CYS A 224 6.40 5.59 30.14
N GLU A 225 5.18 5.23 30.51
CA GLU A 225 4.84 3.95 31.14
C GLU A 225 4.29 3.04 30.04
N TRP A 226 5.14 2.15 29.55
CA TRP A 226 4.86 1.30 28.39
C TRP A 226 5.32 -0.13 28.66
N ILE A 227 4.41 -0.95 29.14
CA ILE A 227 4.67 -2.39 29.43
C ILE A 227 3.65 -3.21 28.63
N PRO A 228 4.01 -3.65 27.41
CA PRO A 228 3.09 -4.34 26.51
C PRO A 228 2.72 -5.74 27.02
N GLN A 229 1.66 -5.78 27.80
CA GLN A 229 1.01 -6.99 28.27
C GLN A 229 -0.49 -6.73 28.23
N LYS A 230 -1.27 -7.69 27.74
CA LYS A 230 -2.73 -7.57 27.63
C LYS A 230 -3.36 -7.17 28.99
N GLY A 231 -4.16 -6.13 28.98
CA GLY A 231 -4.83 -5.57 30.15
C GLY A 231 -3.97 -4.59 30.98
N ASN A 232 -2.69 -4.42 30.65
CA ASN A 232 -1.89 -3.39 31.31
C ASN A 232 -2.31 -2.01 30.80
N LEU A 233 -2.30 -1.05 31.73
CA LEU A 233 -2.46 0.37 31.41
C LEU A 233 -1.15 0.92 30.84
N LEU A 234 -1.26 1.97 30.06
CA LEU A 234 -0.14 2.75 29.56
C LEU A 234 -0.36 4.24 29.82
N SER A 235 0.73 4.99 30.00
CA SER A 235 0.71 6.45 30.15
C SER A 235 1.91 7.06 29.45
N ILE A 236 1.66 8.03 28.57
CA ILE A 236 2.71 8.78 27.89
C ILE A 236 2.38 10.27 27.97
N HIS A 237 3.33 11.06 28.44
CA HIS A 237 3.21 12.52 28.42
C HIS A 237 4.20 13.07 27.38
N MET A 238 3.67 13.63 26.31
CA MET A 238 4.50 14.30 25.29
C MET A 238 4.69 15.75 25.71
N LYS A 239 5.94 16.25 25.73
CA LYS A 239 6.27 17.64 26.01
C LYS A 239 6.79 18.32 24.76
N GLY A 240 6.10 19.37 24.33
CA GLY A 240 6.44 20.19 23.17
C GLY A 240 7.64 21.12 23.41
N PRO A 241 8.20 21.72 22.34
CA PRO A 241 9.29 22.68 22.43
C PRO A 241 8.95 23.95 23.22
N ASP A 242 7.67 24.30 23.27
CA ASP A 242 7.10 25.43 24.03
C ASP A 242 6.91 25.12 25.51
N GLY A 243 7.20 23.88 25.93
CA GLY A 243 7.03 23.41 27.30
C GLY A 243 5.66 22.84 27.60
N SER A 244 4.68 22.95 26.72
CA SER A 244 3.33 22.39 26.89
C SER A 244 3.40 20.87 27.00
N VAL A 245 2.58 20.29 27.90
CA VAL A 245 2.53 18.84 28.12
C VAL A 245 1.19 18.30 27.62
N TYR A 246 1.24 17.23 26.85
CA TYR A 246 0.09 16.55 26.28
C TYR A 246 0.03 15.12 26.85
N PRO A 247 -0.74 14.94 27.95
CA PRO A 247 -0.88 13.63 28.57
C PRO A 247 -1.81 12.74 27.74
N MET A 248 -1.46 11.47 27.68
CA MET A 248 -2.29 10.43 27.10
C MET A 248 -2.24 9.18 27.98
N ASP A 249 -3.35 8.49 28.06
CA ASP A 249 -3.49 7.20 28.72
C ASP A 249 -3.99 6.13 27.75
N GLY A 250 -4.00 4.87 28.19
CA GLY A 250 -4.56 3.79 27.40
C GLY A 250 -4.38 2.43 28.05
N GLU A 251 -4.67 1.41 27.25
CA GLU A 251 -4.52 0.00 27.64
C GLU A 251 -4.12 -0.90 26.47
N PHE A 252 -3.42 -1.98 26.77
CA PHE A 252 -3.08 -3.01 25.80
C PHE A 252 -4.21 -4.03 25.67
N VAL A 253 -4.72 -4.20 24.42
CA VAL A 253 -5.83 -5.11 24.11
C VAL A 253 -5.34 -6.48 23.67
N ALA A 254 -4.34 -6.53 22.79
CA ALA A 254 -3.76 -7.78 22.28
C ALA A 254 -2.30 -7.61 21.90
N ILE A 255 -1.52 -8.67 22.10
CA ILE A 255 -0.10 -8.72 21.75
C ILE A 255 0.20 -10.09 21.15
N GLU A 256 0.71 -10.07 19.92
CA GLU A 256 1.25 -11.23 19.22
C GLU A 256 2.73 -10.95 18.92
N LYS A 257 3.63 -11.61 19.64
CA LYS A 257 5.08 -11.32 19.55
C LYS A 257 5.56 -11.26 18.10
N GLU A 258 6.24 -10.15 17.75
CA GLU A 258 6.83 -9.90 16.43
C GLU A 258 5.82 -9.91 15.27
N LYS A 259 4.51 -9.82 15.56
CA LYS A 259 3.46 -9.80 14.55
C LYS A 259 2.51 -8.63 14.72
N LYS A 260 2.04 -8.38 15.96
CA LYS A 260 0.94 -7.44 16.16
C LYS A 260 0.89 -6.88 17.58
N LEU A 261 0.63 -5.57 17.67
CA LEU A 261 0.24 -4.88 18.89
C LEU A 261 -1.12 -4.23 18.69
N VAL A 262 -2.02 -4.38 19.66
CA VAL A 262 -3.31 -3.68 19.69
C VAL A 262 -3.42 -2.97 21.02
N PHE A 263 -3.66 -1.67 20.98
CA PHE A 263 -3.85 -0.86 22.17
C PHE A 263 -4.79 0.32 21.90
N ILE A 264 -5.51 0.72 22.93
CA ILE A 264 -6.37 1.89 22.93
C ILE A 264 -5.61 3.04 23.57
N THR A 265 -5.72 4.24 23.01
CA THR A 265 -5.17 5.46 23.62
C THR A 265 -6.16 6.60 23.56
N GLY A 266 -6.05 7.54 24.51
CA GLY A 266 -6.83 8.77 24.54
C GLY A 266 -5.95 9.93 25.03
N ALA A 267 -6.06 11.10 24.39
CA ALA A 267 -5.50 12.33 24.95
C ALA A 267 -6.38 12.83 26.10
N LEU A 268 -5.74 13.38 27.10
CA LEU A 268 -6.42 13.89 28.32
C LEU A 268 -6.46 15.42 28.32
N ASP A 269 -7.54 15.97 28.85
CA ASP A 269 -7.62 17.39 29.17
C ASP A 269 -7.00 17.69 30.57
N ASP A 270 -7.03 18.96 31.00
CA ASP A 270 -6.44 19.40 32.26
C ASP A 270 -7.13 18.77 33.48
N GLU A 271 -8.36 18.26 33.34
CA GLU A 271 -9.10 17.55 34.39
C GLU A 271 -8.84 16.03 34.37
N GLY A 272 -8.00 15.54 33.44
CA GLY A 272 -7.69 14.11 33.25
C GLY A 272 -8.80 13.33 32.53
N LYS A 273 -9.72 14.01 31.84
CA LYS A 273 -10.77 13.35 31.04
C LYS A 273 -10.33 13.20 29.63
N ARG A 274 -10.70 12.07 28.99
CA ARG A 274 -10.36 11.81 27.57
C ARG A 274 -11.06 12.79 26.64
N LEU A 275 -10.27 13.47 25.80
CA LEU A 275 -10.71 14.33 24.70
C LEU A 275 -11.23 13.48 23.54
N PHE A 276 -10.51 12.40 23.24
CA PHE A 276 -10.88 11.39 22.26
C PHE A 276 -10.27 10.03 22.64
N GLU A 277 -10.73 8.98 21.97
CA GLU A 277 -10.24 7.62 22.13
C GLU A 277 -10.01 7.02 20.74
N VAL A 278 -8.85 6.38 20.56
CA VAL A 278 -8.47 5.72 19.30
C VAL A 278 -8.01 4.30 19.55
N ASN A 279 -8.42 3.41 18.65
CA ASN A 279 -7.89 2.04 18.55
C ASN A 279 -6.67 2.07 17.66
N ASN A 280 -5.56 1.54 18.13
CA ASN A 280 -4.32 1.42 17.39
C ASN A 280 -4.01 -0.05 17.15
N ILE A 281 -3.78 -0.42 15.89
CA ILE A 281 -3.35 -1.76 15.48
C ILE A 281 -2.04 -1.60 14.74
N ILE A 282 -0.97 -2.18 15.27
CA ILE A 282 0.33 -2.21 14.61
C ILE A 282 0.60 -3.64 14.16
N THR A 283 0.94 -3.83 12.90
CA THR A 283 1.39 -5.12 12.36
C THR A 283 2.83 -5.03 11.86
N PHE A 284 3.55 -6.16 11.95
CA PHE A 284 4.94 -6.29 11.55
C PHE A 284 5.08 -7.49 10.62
N GLU A 285 5.55 -7.27 9.39
CA GLU A 285 5.82 -8.32 8.42
C GLU A 285 7.30 -8.30 8.00
N GLY A 286 7.98 -9.43 8.17
CA GLY A 286 9.40 -9.55 7.87
C GLY A 286 9.67 -9.92 6.41
N TYR A 287 10.64 -9.25 5.80
CA TYR A 287 11.13 -9.50 4.44
C TYR A 287 12.67 -9.51 4.46
N GLY A 288 13.26 -10.67 4.73
CA GLY A 288 14.70 -10.76 4.96
C GLY A 288 15.13 -9.87 6.13
N ASN A 289 16.00 -8.91 5.88
CA ASN A 289 16.45 -7.94 6.89
C ASN A 289 15.61 -6.66 6.97
N LYS A 290 14.43 -6.64 6.32
CA LYS A 290 13.52 -5.49 6.34
C LYS A 290 12.22 -5.83 7.03
N THR A 291 11.52 -4.81 7.52
CA THR A 291 10.20 -4.93 8.14
C THR A 291 9.22 -3.99 7.46
N VAL A 292 8.09 -4.51 7.02
CA VAL A 292 6.91 -3.70 6.72
C VAL A 292 6.11 -3.57 8.00
N MET A 293 6.01 -2.35 8.49
CA MET A 293 5.23 -1.98 9.66
C MET A 293 4.00 -1.19 9.21
N THR A 294 2.82 -1.62 9.62
CA THR A 294 1.57 -0.92 9.34
C THR A 294 0.88 -0.54 10.64
N LEU A 295 0.59 0.74 10.78
CA LEU A 295 -0.27 1.30 11.83
C LEU A 295 -1.65 1.57 11.25
N HIS A 296 -2.68 0.99 11.84
CA HIS A 296 -4.07 1.35 11.61
C HIS A 296 -4.61 2.05 12.87
N VAL A 297 -5.10 3.27 12.72
CA VAL A 297 -5.73 4.08 13.77
C VAL A 297 -7.19 4.29 13.43
N ALA A 298 -8.09 3.94 14.33
CA ALA A 298 -9.52 4.18 14.17
C ALA A 298 -10.05 4.95 15.39
N VAL A 299 -10.69 6.12 15.16
CA VAL A 299 -11.30 6.92 16.23
C VAL A 299 -12.57 6.23 16.70
N SER A 300 -12.60 5.79 17.97
CA SER A 300 -13.77 5.16 18.59
C SER A 300 -14.68 6.15 19.33
N LYS A 301 -14.09 7.19 19.90
CA LYS A 301 -14.83 8.27 20.60
C LYS A 301 -14.13 9.60 20.38
N ILE A 302 -14.90 10.68 20.27
CA ILE A 302 -14.37 12.04 20.19
C ILE A 302 -15.36 13.04 20.76
N ARG A 303 -14.88 13.96 21.57
CA ARG A 303 -15.64 15.11 22.02
C ARG A 303 -15.74 16.15 20.92
N GLU A 304 -16.84 16.87 20.84
CA GLU A 304 -17.10 17.88 19.80
C GLU A 304 -16.03 18.99 19.78
N ASP A 305 -15.61 19.44 20.96
CA ASP A 305 -14.58 20.47 21.15
C ASP A 305 -13.15 19.97 20.84
N ALA A 306 -12.96 18.65 20.69
CA ALA A 306 -11.66 18.01 20.47
C ALA A 306 -11.39 17.61 19.00
N LYS A 307 -12.34 17.81 18.09
CA LYS A 307 -12.20 17.39 16.67
C LYS A 307 -10.95 17.99 15.98
N HIS A 308 -10.52 19.17 16.38
CA HIS A 308 -9.34 19.83 15.82
C HIS A 308 -8.02 19.11 16.14
N TYR A 309 -7.94 18.32 17.23
CA TYR A 309 -6.74 17.53 17.54
C TYR A 309 -6.44 16.44 16.53
N LEU A 310 -7.48 15.92 15.84
CA LEU A 310 -7.29 14.89 14.82
C LEU A 310 -6.60 15.41 13.55
N ALA A 311 -6.69 16.71 13.26
CA ALA A 311 -6.08 17.31 12.08
C ALA A 311 -4.55 17.18 12.05
N GLY A 312 -3.91 17.14 13.23
CA GLY A 312 -2.46 16.97 13.36
C GLY A 312 -1.97 15.52 13.48
N GLN A 313 -2.88 14.57 13.65
CA GLN A 313 -2.54 13.19 14.01
C GLN A 313 -1.66 12.50 12.94
N LYS A 314 -1.99 12.71 11.68
CA LYS A 314 -1.23 12.19 10.55
C LYS A 314 0.22 12.68 10.55
N ALA A 315 0.42 13.99 10.60
CA ALA A 315 1.75 14.60 10.62
C ALA A 315 2.54 14.19 11.87
N GLY A 316 1.88 14.05 13.01
CA GLY A 316 2.49 13.58 14.25
C GLY A 316 3.04 12.17 14.14
N TRP A 317 2.24 11.24 13.66
CA TRP A 317 2.68 9.84 13.45
C TRP A 317 3.78 9.71 12.40
N SER A 318 3.70 10.46 11.28
CA SER A 318 4.74 10.48 10.26
C SER A 318 6.09 10.88 10.85
N GLN A 319 6.14 11.98 11.59
CA GLN A 319 7.37 12.46 12.24
C GLN A 319 7.89 11.48 13.30
N SER A 320 7.00 10.81 14.03
CA SER A 320 7.38 9.75 14.98
C SER A 320 8.02 8.57 14.24
N PHE A 321 7.46 8.15 13.11
CA PHE A 321 8.02 7.07 12.30
C PHE A 321 9.35 7.45 11.62
N ASP A 322 9.56 8.71 11.28
CA ASP A 322 10.88 9.18 10.82
C ASP A 322 11.92 9.04 11.93
N LYS A 323 11.56 9.36 13.19
CA LYS A 323 12.44 9.14 14.36
C LYS A 323 12.70 7.65 14.61
N LEU A 324 11.68 6.80 14.48
CA LEU A 324 11.81 5.33 14.59
C LEU A 324 12.76 4.79 13.52
N THR A 325 12.62 5.23 12.26
CA THR A 325 13.49 4.85 11.15
C THR A 325 14.95 5.24 11.44
N ASN A 326 15.19 6.48 11.87
CA ASN A 326 16.53 6.93 12.21
C ASN A 326 17.13 6.14 13.39
N LEU A 327 16.32 5.84 14.41
CA LEU A 327 16.78 5.05 15.56
C LEU A 327 17.10 3.61 15.14
N SER A 328 16.25 2.96 14.34
CA SER A 328 16.51 1.60 13.88
C SER A 328 17.79 1.51 13.06
N ASN A 329 18.01 2.48 12.15
CA ASN A 329 19.24 2.53 11.34
C ASN A 329 20.51 2.78 12.17
N SER A 330 20.40 3.45 13.32
CA SER A 330 21.55 3.70 14.21
C SER A 330 21.92 2.48 15.08
N LEU A 331 21.10 1.44 15.09
CA LEU A 331 21.29 0.23 15.90
C LEU A 331 21.63 -1.01 15.07
N LEU A 332 21.75 -0.86 13.75
CA LEU A 332 22.25 -1.89 12.82
C LEU A 332 23.78 -1.84 12.74
#